data_fd290844e0446eea3b94bbf3314f76ff
#
_entry.id   fd290844e0446eea3b94bbf3314f76ff
#
_cell.length_a   1.000
_cell.length_b   1.000
_cell.length_c   1.000
_cell.angle_alpha   90.00
_cell.angle_beta   90.00
_cell.angle_gamma   90.00
#
_symmetry.space_group_name_H-M   'P 1'
#
loop_
_entity.id
_entity.type
_entity.pdbx_description
1 polymer ?
#
loop_
_entity_poly.entity_id
_entity_poly.type
_entity_poly.pdbx_seq_one_letter_code
_entity_poly.pdbx_strand_id
1 'polypeptide(L)'
;MSEIDPQNDPSFRGAYNEAYQRRVREIPFWKSLILLPLAIFLRLWLMTLRIHVSSEGVQRLFRDKNPLIIIFWHNRLLISSELHRRFRRWSKVNGLVSPSSDGAWLAAFFRMLGIGAVRGSSGRRGGQAMIEIHKKLSAGEDIAIAPDGPRGPAYRFSPGAALLAQKTHCTLVMIPSKFHCAIRLRSWDGFYIPLPFSRIDIDPKFITYDKMWEHIPAKSLAEEFRQTLLALTED
;
A
#
# COMPACT_ATOMS: atom_id res chain seq x y z
N MET A 1 -40.99 3.71 14.09
CA MET A 1 -40.36 4.14 12.84
C MET A 1 -38.91 3.76 12.95
N SER A 2 -38.51 2.64 12.33
CA SER A 2 -37.11 2.17 12.32
C SER A 2 -36.32 3.12 11.42
N GLU A 3 -35.33 3.82 11.98
CA GLU A 3 -34.34 4.58 11.21
C GLU A 3 -33.67 3.62 10.22
N ILE A 4 -33.91 3.85 8.94
CA ILE A 4 -33.25 3.15 7.86
C ILE A 4 -31.79 3.65 7.89
N ASP A 5 -30.86 2.80 8.31
CA ASP A 5 -29.42 3.08 8.20
C ASP A 5 -29.07 3.17 6.70
N PRO A 6 -28.75 4.38 6.19
CA PRO A 6 -28.50 4.58 4.77
C PRO A 6 -27.31 3.77 4.25
N GLN A 7 -26.45 3.25 5.15
CA GLN A 7 -25.29 2.45 4.78
C GLN A 7 -25.64 0.99 4.48
N ASN A 8 -26.82 0.52 4.90
CA ASN A 8 -27.27 -0.85 4.67
C ASN A 8 -28.30 -1.01 3.55
N ASP A 9 -28.77 0.07 2.93
CA ASP A 9 -29.69 0.04 1.80
C ASP A 9 -28.92 -0.31 0.49
N PRO A 10 -29.26 -1.44 -0.19
CA PRO A 10 -28.62 -1.84 -1.44
C PRO A 10 -28.78 -0.82 -2.57
N SER A 11 -29.89 -0.07 -2.61
CA SER A 11 -30.14 0.95 -3.63
C SER A 11 -29.25 2.18 -3.43
N PHE A 12 -29.04 2.59 -2.18
CA PHE A 12 -28.13 3.66 -1.82
C PHE A 12 -26.68 3.27 -2.11
N ARG A 13 -26.27 2.02 -1.81
CA ARG A 13 -24.96 1.48 -2.16
C ARG A 13 -24.73 1.46 -3.68
N GLY A 14 -25.74 1.08 -4.47
CA GLY A 14 -25.68 1.07 -5.93
C GLY A 14 -25.47 2.48 -6.51
N ALA A 15 -26.36 3.41 -6.18
CA ALA A 15 -26.27 4.80 -6.66
C ALA A 15 -24.99 5.52 -6.19
N TYR A 16 -24.55 5.26 -4.97
CA TYR A 16 -23.32 5.82 -4.43
C TYR A 16 -22.09 5.25 -5.14
N ASN A 17 -22.06 3.95 -5.43
CA ASN A 17 -20.97 3.32 -6.17
C ASN A 17 -20.87 3.85 -7.62
N GLU A 18 -22.00 4.00 -8.31
CA GLU A 18 -22.03 4.60 -9.66
C GLU A 18 -21.54 6.05 -9.66
N ALA A 19 -22.00 6.86 -8.71
CA ALA A 19 -21.56 8.25 -8.56
C ALA A 19 -20.06 8.35 -8.23
N TYR A 20 -19.52 7.38 -7.52
CA TYR A 20 -18.09 7.27 -7.25
C TYR A 20 -17.31 6.92 -8.50
N GLN A 21 -17.71 5.87 -9.22
CA GLN A 21 -17.05 5.43 -10.46
C GLN A 21 -17.03 6.55 -11.51
N ARG A 22 -18.11 7.31 -11.65
CA ARG A 22 -18.17 8.48 -12.55
C ARG A 22 -17.19 9.60 -12.18
N ARG A 23 -16.77 9.69 -10.93
CA ARG A 23 -15.83 10.74 -10.42
C ARG A 23 -14.38 10.30 -10.39
N VAL A 24 -14.11 9.00 -10.45
CA VAL A 24 -12.75 8.48 -10.52
C VAL A 24 -12.27 8.59 -11.97
N ARG A 25 -11.40 9.56 -12.23
CA ARG A 25 -10.77 9.68 -13.54
C ARG A 25 -9.84 8.50 -13.79
N GLU A 26 -10.00 7.84 -14.91
CA GLU A 26 -9.06 6.82 -15.38
C GLU A 26 -8.35 7.33 -16.63
N ILE A 27 -7.09 7.01 -16.74
CA ILE A 27 -6.30 7.28 -17.93
C ILE A 27 -6.48 6.09 -18.88
N PRO A 28 -7.02 6.30 -20.11
CA PRO A 28 -7.13 5.26 -21.11
C PRO A 28 -5.75 4.62 -21.38
N PHE A 29 -5.75 3.31 -21.64
CA PHE A 29 -4.51 2.56 -21.83
C PHE A 29 -3.59 3.19 -22.88
N TRP A 30 -4.11 3.59 -24.04
CA TRP A 30 -3.33 4.19 -25.12
C TRP A 30 -2.67 5.52 -24.72
N LYS A 31 -3.31 6.36 -23.86
CA LYS A 31 -2.68 7.57 -23.31
C LYS A 31 -1.61 7.24 -22.29
N SER A 32 -1.79 6.16 -21.53
CA SER A 32 -0.79 5.75 -20.55
C SER A 32 0.50 5.24 -21.17
N LEU A 33 0.52 4.88 -22.46
CA LEU A 33 1.74 4.44 -23.16
C LEU A 33 2.85 5.50 -23.16
N ILE A 34 2.52 6.78 -22.98
CA ILE A 34 3.53 7.85 -22.79
C ILE A 34 4.41 7.59 -21.56
N LEU A 35 3.92 6.85 -20.57
CA LEU A 35 4.66 6.49 -19.36
C LEU A 35 5.56 5.26 -19.55
N LEU A 36 5.46 4.57 -20.68
CA LEU A 36 6.17 3.31 -20.93
C LEU A 36 7.69 3.45 -20.86
N PRO A 37 8.34 4.48 -21.47
CA PRO A 37 9.79 4.66 -21.36
C PRO A 37 10.23 4.83 -19.91
N LEU A 38 9.47 5.60 -19.12
CA LEU A 38 9.76 5.81 -17.70
C LEU A 38 9.59 4.52 -16.90
N ALA A 39 8.54 3.73 -17.19
CA ALA A 39 8.31 2.46 -16.52
C ALA A 39 9.42 1.44 -16.84
N ILE A 40 9.88 1.38 -18.10
CA ILE A 40 11.01 0.52 -18.50
C ILE A 40 12.29 0.98 -17.81
N PHE A 41 12.60 2.28 -17.85
CA PHE A 41 13.77 2.84 -17.18
C PHE A 41 13.78 2.50 -15.69
N LEU A 42 12.66 2.78 -14.99
CA LEU A 42 12.55 2.47 -13.58
C LEU A 42 12.69 0.97 -13.31
N ARG A 43 12.09 0.13 -14.17
CA ARG A 43 12.21 -1.33 -14.05
C ARG A 43 13.67 -1.79 -14.15
N LEU A 44 14.39 -1.32 -15.16
CA LEU A 44 15.80 -1.66 -15.36
C LEU A 44 16.64 -1.16 -14.17
N TRP A 45 16.37 0.05 -13.70
CA TRP A 45 17.04 0.60 -12.52
C TRP A 45 16.82 -0.28 -11.28
N LEU A 46 15.56 -0.58 -10.94
CA LEU A 46 15.23 -1.39 -9.77
C LEU A 46 15.79 -2.82 -9.85
N MET A 47 15.93 -3.36 -11.05
CA MET A 47 16.57 -4.68 -11.26
C MET A 47 18.05 -4.69 -10.88
N THR A 48 18.75 -3.56 -10.95
CA THR A 48 20.16 -3.46 -10.54
C THR A 48 20.36 -3.53 -9.03
N LEU A 49 19.31 -3.27 -8.24
CA LEU A 49 19.40 -3.21 -6.78
C LEU A 49 19.68 -4.58 -6.16
N ARG A 50 20.58 -4.62 -5.19
CA ARG A 50 20.91 -5.80 -4.40
C ARG A 50 20.02 -5.83 -3.16
N ILE A 51 18.82 -6.41 -3.31
CA ILE A 51 17.85 -6.50 -2.23
C ILE A 51 18.09 -7.79 -1.46
N HIS A 52 18.46 -7.65 -0.20
CA HIS A 52 18.67 -8.73 0.76
C HIS A 52 17.48 -8.76 1.73
N VAL A 53 16.75 -9.86 1.73
CA VAL A 53 15.66 -10.10 2.69
C VAL A 53 16.12 -11.22 3.62
N SER A 54 15.80 -11.13 4.91
CA SER A 54 16.12 -12.17 5.88
C SER A 54 15.57 -13.54 5.42
N SER A 55 16.29 -14.61 5.74
CA SER A 55 15.90 -15.98 5.31
C SER A 55 14.51 -16.36 5.78
N GLU A 56 14.14 -15.98 7.01
CA GLU A 56 12.79 -16.19 7.55
C GLU A 56 11.76 -15.36 6.77
N GLY A 57 12.07 -14.08 6.51
CA GLY A 57 11.23 -13.18 5.73
C GLY A 57 10.94 -13.73 4.33
N VAL A 58 11.97 -14.20 3.62
CA VAL A 58 11.81 -14.83 2.30
C VAL A 58 10.90 -16.04 2.38
N GLN A 59 11.15 -16.96 3.31
CA GLN A 59 10.34 -18.18 3.44
C GLN A 59 8.88 -17.86 3.71
N ARG A 60 8.58 -16.92 4.61
CA ARG A 60 7.21 -16.53 4.94
C ARG A 60 6.52 -15.84 3.75
N LEU A 61 7.18 -14.90 3.07
CA LEU A 61 6.63 -14.23 1.89
C LEU A 61 6.33 -15.20 0.74
N PHE A 62 7.17 -16.23 0.55
CA PHE A 62 6.95 -17.23 -0.49
C PHE A 62 5.90 -18.29 -0.13
N ARG A 63 5.85 -18.74 1.12
CA ARG A 63 4.97 -19.85 1.55
C ARG A 63 3.57 -19.40 1.89
N ASP A 64 3.41 -18.20 2.42
CA ASP A 64 2.09 -17.70 2.80
C ASP A 64 1.28 -17.37 1.55
N LYS A 65 0.24 -18.16 1.30
CA LYS A 65 -0.69 -17.98 0.18
C LYS A 65 -1.86 -17.07 0.52
N ASN A 66 -2.01 -16.71 1.79
CA ASN A 66 -3.04 -15.77 2.21
C ASN A 66 -2.72 -14.35 1.75
N PRO A 67 -3.74 -13.52 1.50
CA PRO A 67 -3.53 -12.12 1.19
C PRO A 67 -2.89 -11.38 2.36
N LEU A 68 -2.01 -10.43 2.05
CA LEU A 68 -1.27 -9.65 3.03
C LEU A 68 -1.61 -8.17 2.93
N ILE A 69 -1.61 -7.50 4.08
CA ILE A 69 -1.57 -6.04 4.16
C ILE A 69 -0.10 -5.63 4.33
N ILE A 70 0.50 -5.10 3.27
CA ILE A 70 1.91 -4.73 3.23
C ILE A 70 2.04 -3.26 3.61
N ILE A 71 2.79 -2.97 4.67
CA ILE A 71 2.98 -1.64 5.24
C ILE A 71 4.45 -1.23 5.12
N PHE A 72 4.67 -0.04 4.60
CA PHE A 72 5.98 0.62 4.53
C PHE A 72 5.80 2.15 4.56
N TRP A 73 6.82 2.89 4.95
CA TRP A 73 6.77 4.35 4.92
C TRP A 73 6.75 4.88 3.49
N HIS A 74 6.07 6.00 3.25
CA HIS A 74 5.91 6.61 1.93
C HIS A 74 7.26 6.89 1.24
N ASN A 75 8.26 7.27 2.01
CA ASN A 75 9.60 7.54 1.49
C ASN A 75 10.36 6.28 1.00
N ARG A 76 9.83 5.08 1.20
CA ARG A 76 10.38 3.80 0.70
C ARG A 76 9.55 3.19 -0.42
N LEU A 77 8.58 3.95 -0.95
CA LEU A 77 7.62 3.46 -1.96
C LEU A 77 8.30 2.91 -3.23
N LEU A 78 9.44 3.50 -3.64
CA LEU A 78 10.09 3.18 -4.91
C LEU A 78 10.44 1.70 -5.06
N ILE A 79 10.85 1.04 -3.99
CA ILE A 79 11.27 -0.38 -4.04
C ILE A 79 10.12 -1.37 -3.92
N SER A 80 8.92 -0.91 -3.56
CA SER A 80 7.77 -1.79 -3.27
C SER A 80 7.39 -2.69 -4.45
N SER A 81 7.43 -2.16 -5.68
CA SER A 81 7.14 -2.92 -6.89
C SER A 81 8.14 -4.04 -7.15
N GLU A 82 9.41 -3.79 -6.87
CA GLU A 82 10.48 -4.76 -7.06
C GLU A 82 10.44 -5.86 -5.99
N LEU A 83 10.11 -5.49 -4.75
CA LEU A 83 9.91 -6.47 -3.67
C LEU A 83 8.77 -7.44 -3.99
N HIS A 84 7.63 -6.92 -4.41
CA HIS A 84 6.51 -7.75 -4.80
C HIS A 84 6.89 -8.69 -5.96
N ARG A 85 7.52 -8.16 -7.01
CA ARG A 85 7.96 -8.95 -8.17
C ARG A 85 8.93 -10.07 -7.80
N ARG A 86 9.87 -9.83 -6.87
CA ARG A 86 10.87 -10.84 -6.48
C ARG A 86 10.30 -11.88 -5.52
N PHE A 87 9.47 -11.47 -4.57
CA PHE A 87 9.11 -12.32 -3.44
C PHE A 87 7.64 -12.76 -3.39
N ARG A 88 6.73 -12.09 -4.15
CA ARG A 88 5.30 -12.42 -4.18
C ARG A 88 4.66 -12.35 -5.58
N ARG A 89 5.43 -12.62 -6.62
CA ARG A 89 4.99 -12.52 -8.04
C ARG A 89 3.75 -13.36 -8.40
N TRP A 90 3.39 -14.33 -7.59
CA TRP A 90 2.23 -15.20 -7.77
C TRP A 90 0.93 -14.57 -7.25
N SER A 91 1.01 -13.55 -6.39
CA SER A 91 -0.12 -12.74 -5.93
C SER A 91 -0.20 -11.44 -6.72
N LYS A 92 -1.38 -10.85 -6.82
CA LYS A 92 -1.54 -9.47 -7.29
C LYS A 92 -1.42 -8.52 -6.12
N VAL A 93 -0.77 -7.38 -6.29
CA VAL A 93 -0.71 -6.33 -5.29
C VAL A 93 -1.42 -5.08 -5.78
N ASN A 94 -2.14 -4.41 -4.88
CA ASN A 94 -2.84 -3.17 -5.15
C ASN A 94 -2.38 -2.09 -4.18
N GLY A 95 -1.93 -0.96 -4.72
CA GLY A 95 -1.58 0.23 -3.92
C GLY A 95 -2.79 1.13 -3.71
N LEU A 96 -2.87 1.75 -2.53
CA LEU A 96 -3.89 2.78 -2.27
C LEU A 96 -3.46 4.11 -2.90
N VAL A 97 -4.24 4.60 -3.85
CA VAL A 97 -3.92 5.79 -4.65
C VAL A 97 -5.04 6.84 -4.54
N SER A 98 -4.65 8.11 -4.44
CA SER A 98 -5.61 9.23 -4.39
C SER A 98 -6.59 9.21 -5.57
N PRO A 99 -7.89 9.57 -5.38
CA PRO A 99 -8.86 9.65 -6.47
C PRO A 99 -8.68 10.91 -7.36
N SER A 100 -7.66 11.74 -7.13
CA SER A 100 -7.34 12.93 -7.92
C SER A 100 -6.90 12.60 -9.36
N SER A 101 -6.79 13.63 -10.20
CA SER A 101 -6.22 13.51 -11.55
C SER A 101 -4.79 12.99 -11.54
N ASP A 102 -3.95 13.49 -10.61
CA ASP A 102 -2.56 13.05 -10.47
C ASP A 102 -2.49 11.59 -10.04
N GLY A 103 -3.40 11.17 -9.13
CA GLY A 103 -3.55 9.77 -8.77
C GLY A 103 -4.00 8.91 -9.97
N ALA A 104 -4.72 9.44 -10.97
CA ALA A 104 -5.06 8.68 -12.18
C ALA A 104 -3.80 8.34 -13.00
N TRP A 105 -2.89 9.30 -13.15
CA TRP A 105 -1.60 9.06 -13.82
C TRP A 105 -0.73 8.09 -13.01
N LEU A 106 -0.69 8.22 -11.69
CA LEU A 106 0.02 7.30 -10.82
C LEU A 106 -0.55 5.86 -10.92
N ALA A 107 -1.86 5.71 -10.92
CA ALA A 107 -2.51 4.40 -11.10
C ALA A 107 -2.21 3.80 -12.49
N ALA A 108 -2.16 4.63 -13.54
CA ALA A 108 -1.76 4.20 -14.87
C ALA A 108 -0.29 3.75 -14.91
N PHE A 109 0.58 4.45 -14.21
CA PHE A 109 2.00 4.09 -14.05
C PHE A 109 2.19 2.79 -13.26
N PHE A 110 1.47 2.64 -12.14
CA PHE A 110 1.48 1.40 -11.35
C PHE A 110 1.08 0.19 -12.18
N ARG A 111 0.04 0.33 -13.02
CA ARG A 111 -0.39 -0.74 -13.93
C ARG A 111 0.74 -1.21 -14.86
N MET A 112 1.58 -0.29 -15.35
CA MET A 112 2.76 -0.65 -16.17
C MET A 112 3.85 -1.39 -15.39
N LEU A 113 3.92 -1.16 -14.08
CA LEU A 113 4.81 -1.89 -13.18
C LEU A 113 4.22 -3.21 -12.68
N GLY A 114 2.99 -3.55 -13.08
CA GLY A 114 2.28 -4.75 -12.63
C GLY A 114 1.61 -4.61 -11.28
N ILE A 115 1.38 -3.36 -10.80
CA ILE A 115 0.70 -3.05 -9.55
C ILE A 115 -0.71 -2.56 -9.87
N GLY A 116 -1.72 -3.14 -9.23
CA GLY A 116 -3.09 -2.62 -9.24
C GLY A 116 -3.23 -1.35 -8.40
N ALA A 117 -4.36 -0.69 -8.51
CA ALA A 117 -4.65 0.50 -7.73
C ALA A 117 -6.07 0.47 -7.16
N VAL A 118 -6.19 0.63 -5.84
CA VAL A 118 -7.44 1.00 -5.18
C VAL A 118 -7.50 2.51 -5.09
N ARG A 119 -8.56 3.10 -5.61
CA ARG A 119 -8.73 4.56 -5.66
C ARG A 119 -9.46 5.05 -4.42
N GLY A 120 -8.74 5.70 -3.50
CA GLY A 120 -9.33 6.15 -2.25
C GLY A 120 -8.49 7.17 -1.50
N SER A 121 -9.04 7.69 -0.43
CA SER A 121 -8.32 8.60 0.47
C SER A 121 -8.82 8.42 1.91
N SER A 122 -8.02 8.85 2.88
CA SER A 122 -8.35 8.82 4.32
C SER A 122 -9.49 9.78 4.75
N GLY A 123 -10.10 10.51 3.81
CA GLY A 123 -11.19 11.45 4.09
C GLY A 123 -12.59 10.83 3.90
N ARG A 124 -13.57 11.67 3.50
CA ARG A 124 -15.00 11.29 3.27
C ARG A 124 -15.21 10.07 2.35
N ARG A 125 -14.19 9.63 1.62
CA ARG A 125 -14.21 8.47 0.70
C ARG A 125 -13.46 7.26 1.27
N GLY A 126 -13.03 7.30 2.52
CA GLY A 126 -12.31 6.19 3.17
C GLY A 126 -13.14 4.90 3.25
N GLY A 127 -14.44 5.03 3.46
CA GLY A 127 -15.34 3.87 3.52
C GLY A 127 -15.40 3.06 2.21
N GLN A 128 -15.42 3.73 1.04
CA GLN A 128 -15.41 3.00 -0.24
C GLN A 128 -14.06 2.34 -0.55
N ALA A 129 -12.97 3.03 -0.24
CA ALA A 129 -11.65 2.42 -0.35
C ALA A 129 -11.56 1.17 0.53
N MET A 130 -12.13 1.21 1.74
CA MET A 130 -12.19 0.07 2.65
C MET A 130 -12.95 -1.11 2.05
N ILE A 131 -14.13 -0.86 1.43
CA ILE A 131 -14.93 -1.90 0.77
C ILE A 131 -14.16 -2.50 -0.42
N GLU A 132 -13.52 -1.68 -1.23
CA GLU A 132 -12.74 -2.15 -2.38
C GLU A 132 -11.51 -2.95 -1.93
N ILE A 133 -10.80 -2.48 -0.92
CA ILE A 133 -9.68 -3.21 -0.30
C ILE A 133 -10.15 -4.57 0.22
N HIS A 134 -11.27 -4.61 0.95
CA HIS A 134 -11.81 -5.87 1.46
C HIS A 134 -12.13 -6.85 0.32
N LYS A 135 -12.73 -6.38 -0.78
CA LYS A 135 -12.99 -7.21 -1.96
C LYS A 135 -11.70 -7.77 -2.57
N LYS A 136 -10.64 -6.97 -2.64
CA LYS A 136 -9.33 -7.40 -3.14
C LYS A 136 -8.69 -8.46 -2.26
N LEU A 137 -8.67 -8.23 -0.94
CA LEU A 137 -8.17 -9.20 0.03
C LEU A 137 -8.98 -10.51 -0.02
N SER A 138 -10.32 -10.43 -0.10
CA SER A 138 -11.18 -11.62 -0.24
C SER A 138 -10.95 -12.38 -1.56
N ALA A 139 -10.45 -11.70 -2.59
CA ALA A 139 -10.03 -12.33 -3.85
C ALA A 139 -8.59 -12.89 -3.81
N GLY A 140 -7.91 -12.87 -2.66
CA GLY A 140 -6.55 -13.36 -2.49
C GLY A 140 -5.48 -12.39 -3.00
N GLU A 141 -5.82 -11.11 -3.23
CA GLU A 141 -4.88 -10.09 -3.69
C GLU A 141 -4.28 -9.32 -2.51
N ASP A 142 -2.99 -9.00 -2.57
CA ASP A 142 -2.30 -8.21 -1.55
C ASP A 142 -2.66 -6.72 -1.64
N ILE A 143 -2.60 -6.03 -0.51
CA ILE A 143 -2.77 -4.57 -0.42
C ILE A 143 -1.51 -3.93 0.13
N ALA A 144 -0.98 -2.94 -0.57
CA ALA A 144 0.18 -2.16 -0.16
C ALA A 144 -0.23 -0.74 0.27
N ILE A 145 0.15 -0.34 1.47
CA ILE A 145 -0.25 0.95 2.07
C ILE A 145 0.97 1.65 2.65
N ALA A 146 1.13 2.94 2.30
CA ALA A 146 1.97 3.87 3.02
C ALA A 146 1.09 4.61 4.06
N PRO A 147 1.21 4.30 5.36
CA PRO A 147 0.26 4.79 6.37
C PRO A 147 0.37 6.29 6.64
N ASP A 148 1.50 6.91 6.34
CA ASP A 148 1.72 8.35 6.40
C ASP A 148 1.07 9.10 5.22
N GLY A 149 0.71 8.38 4.15
CA GLY A 149 -0.01 8.92 3.00
C GLY A 149 0.78 9.98 2.21
N PRO A 150 0.22 10.49 1.10
CA PRO A 150 0.95 11.38 0.18
C PRO A 150 1.12 12.82 0.67
N ARG A 151 0.51 13.17 1.79
CA ARG A 151 0.57 14.53 2.37
C ARG A 151 1.27 14.58 3.72
N GLY A 152 1.65 13.44 4.27
CA GLY A 152 2.30 13.34 5.56
C GLY A 152 1.47 13.81 6.76
N PRO A 153 2.13 14.19 7.83
CA PRO A 153 3.59 14.23 7.99
C PRO A 153 4.25 12.85 7.95
N ALA A 154 5.56 12.84 7.61
CA ALA A 154 6.36 11.62 7.56
C ALA A 154 6.27 10.83 8.87
N TYR A 155 6.27 9.50 8.75
CA TYR A 155 6.23 8.59 9.90
C TYR A 155 4.98 8.70 10.78
N ARG A 156 3.90 9.21 10.23
CA ARG A 156 2.57 9.17 10.86
C ARG A 156 1.83 7.92 10.39
N PHE A 157 1.34 7.13 11.34
CA PHE A 157 0.52 5.97 11.00
C PHE A 157 -0.96 6.33 11.03
N SER A 158 -1.65 6.23 9.91
CA SER A 158 -3.06 6.59 9.83
C SER A 158 -3.95 5.58 10.54
N PRO A 159 -4.96 6.01 11.32
CA PRO A 159 -5.92 5.09 11.94
C PRO A 159 -6.68 4.22 10.94
N GLY A 160 -6.82 4.67 9.68
CA GLY A 160 -7.47 3.89 8.63
C GLY A 160 -6.73 2.61 8.27
N ALA A 161 -5.38 2.61 8.31
CA ALA A 161 -4.58 1.41 8.08
C ALA A 161 -4.71 0.41 9.24
N ALA A 162 -4.77 0.89 10.48
CA ALA A 162 -5.03 0.05 11.65
C ALA A 162 -6.44 -0.53 11.63
N LEU A 163 -7.45 0.29 11.31
CA LEU A 163 -8.84 -0.15 11.16
C LEU A 163 -8.99 -1.23 10.08
N LEU A 164 -8.25 -1.11 8.99
CA LEU A 164 -8.23 -2.14 7.95
C LEU A 164 -7.76 -3.48 8.50
N ALA A 165 -6.64 -3.50 9.23
CA ALA A 165 -6.13 -4.71 9.86
C ALA A 165 -7.15 -5.35 10.81
N GLN A 166 -7.83 -4.53 11.64
CA GLN A 166 -8.90 -4.98 12.53
C GLN A 166 -10.07 -5.62 11.79
N LYS A 167 -10.48 -5.04 10.65
CA LYS A 167 -11.73 -5.44 9.95
C LYS A 167 -11.53 -6.59 8.97
N THR A 168 -10.32 -6.79 8.47
CA THR A 168 -10.04 -7.83 7.47
C THR A 168 -9.45 -9.10 8.05
N HIS A 169 -8.95 -9.05 9.28
CA HIS A 169 -8.27 -10.15 9.97
C HIS A 169 -7.06 -10.70 9.19
N CYS A 170 -6.58 -9.95 8.20
CA CYS A 170 -5.42 -10.34 7.41
C CYS A 170 -4.11 -10.10 8.17
N THR A 171 -3.11 -10.91 7.87
CA THR A 171 -1.75 -10.68 8.37
C THR A 171 -1.21 -9.37 7.82
N LEU A 172 -0.71 -8.52 8.73
CA LEU A 172 -0.02 -7.29 8.40
C LEU A 172 1.48 -7.57 8.32
N VAL A 173 2.11 -7.10 7.25
CA VAL A 173 3.56 -7.24 7.06
C VAL A 173 4.17 -5.86 6.98
N MET A 174 4.96 -5.51 7.98
CA MET A 174 5.76 -4.29 7.97
C MET A 174 7.06 -4.54 7.21
N ILE A 175 7.42 -3.63 6.32
CA ILE A 175 8.61 -3.71 5.46
C ILE A 175 9.58 -2.58 5.83
N PRO A 176 10.35 -2.73 6.89
CA PRO A 176 11.46 -1.83 7.15
C PRO A 176 12.52 -2.03 6.07
N SER A 177 13.12 -0.94 5.62
CA SER A 177 14.12 -0.98 4.55
C SER A 177 15.29 -0.06 4.88
N LYS A 178 16.48 -0.64 4.96
CA LYS A 178 17.74 0.08 5.16
C LYS A 178 18.45 0.26 3.83
N PHE A 179 18.64 1.51 3.43
CA PHE A 179 19.34 1.86 2.21
C PHE A 179 20.81 2.16 2.52
N HIS A 180 21.76 1.39 1.93
CA HIS A 180 23.20 1.65 2.12
C HIS A 180 23.71 2.82 1.27
N CYS A 181 23.15 3.00 0.07
CA CYS A 181 23.50 4.12 -0.81
C CYS A 181 22.23 4.61 -1.51
N ALA A 182 21.77 5.79 -1.13
CA ALA A 182 20.60 6.43 -1.71
C ALA A 182 20.73 7.95 -1.67
N ILE A 183 20.06 8.63 -2.60
CA ILE A 183 19.83 10.06 -2.54
C ILE A 183 18.56 10.27 -1.72
N ARG A 184 18.64 11.10 -0.68
CA ARG A 184 17.48 11.53 0.10
C ARG A 184 17.02 12.89 -0.44
N LEU A 185 15.79 12.94 -0.97
CA LEU A 185 15.22 14.16 -1.51
C LEU A 185 14.84 15.14 -0.39
N ARG A 186 14.86 16.43 -0.72
CA ARG A 186 14.35 17.49 0.16
C ARG A 186 12.82 17.65 0.04
N SER A 187 12.10 16.50 0.07
CA SER A 187 10.64 16.45 0.10
C SER A 187 10.11 16.36 1.53
N TRP A 188 8.79 16.49 1.72
CA TRP A 188 8.14 16.42 3.02
C TRP A 188 8.42 15.10 3.77
N ASP A 189 8.64 14.01 3.02
CA ASP A 189 8.91 12.67 3.55
C ASP A 189 10.41 12.29 3.55
N GLY A 190 11.26 13.10 2.91
CA GLY A 190 12.66 12.72 2.69
C GLY A 190 12.79 11.47 1.83
N PHE A 191 12.12 11.44 0.65
CA PHE A 191 12.01 10.29 -0.23
C PHE A 191 13.38 9.73 -0.64
N TYR A 192 13.54 8.40 -0.57
CA TYR A 192 14.78 7.72 -0.90
C TYR A 192 14.79 7.25 -2.35
N ILE A 193 15.84 7.65 -3.09
CA ILE A 193 16.16 7.14 -4.42
C ILE A 193 17.44 6.29 -4.30
N PRO A 194 17.34 4.96 -4.23
CA PRO A 194 18.50 4.10 -4.13
C PRO A 194 19.36 4.21 -5.40
N LEU A 195 20.68 4.31 -5.25
CA LEU A 195 21.58 4.33 -6.39
C LEU A 195 21.61 2.95 -7.10
N PRO A 196 21.84 2.90 -8.41
CA PRO A 196 22.02 1.63 -9.12
C PRO A 196 23.08 0.77 -8.44
N PHE A 197 22.85 -0.55 -8.42
CA PHE A 197 23.72 -1.55 -7.80
C PHE A 197 23.90 -1.44 -6.27
N SER A 198 23.19 -0.50 -5.62
CA SER A 198 23.24 -0.36 -4.16
C SER A 198 22.56 -1.52 -3.43
N ARG A 199 23.00 -1.72 -2.19
CA ARG A 199 22.43 -2.72 -1.28
C ARG A 199 21.26 -2.12 -0.50
N ILE A 200 20.20 -2.92 -0.35
CA ILE A 200 19.05 -2.63 0.49
C ILE A 200 18.79 -3.86 1.36
N ASP A 201 18.82 -3.69 2.67
CA ASP A 201 18.49 -4.76 3.60
C ASP A 201 17.06 -4.60 4.11
N ILE A 202 16.34 -5.70 4.17
CA ILE A 202 14.93 -5.76 4.55
C ILE A 202 14.71 -6.94 5.50
N ASP A 203 14.12 -6.66 6.65
CA ASP A 203 13.68 -7.69 7.59
C ASP A 203 12.17 -7.56 7.86
N PRO A 204 11.32 -8.25 7.08
CA PRO A 204 9.87 -8.12 7.19
C PRO A 204 9.36 -8.58 8.55
N LYS A 205 8.57 -7.74 9.22
CA LYS A 205 7.90 -8.09 10.48
C LYS A 205 6.45 -8.49 10.17
N PHE A 206 6.13 -9.75 10.45
CA PHE A 206 4.77 -10.28 10.29
C PHE A 206 4.00 -10.12 11.61
N ILE A 207 2.84 -9.48 11.53
CA ILE A 207 1.94 -9.29 12.66
C ILE A 207 0.63 -9.99 12.30
N THR A 208 0.39 -11.12 12.95
CA THR A 208 -0.85 -11.88 12.76
C THR A 208 -1.99 -11.17 13.48
N TYR A 209 -3.19 -11.27 12.93
CA TYR A 209 -4.39 -10.73 13.58
C TYR A 209 -4.53 -11.27 15.02
N ASP A 210 -4.87 -10.37 15.94
CA ASP A 210 -5.21 -10.69 17.32
C ASP A 210 -6.62 -10.18 17.61
N LYS A 211 -7.46 -11.04 18.21
CA LYS A 211 -8.81 -10.68 18.63
C LYS A 211 -8.86 -9.50 19.59
N MET A 212 -7.81 -9.29 20.38
CA MET A 212 -7.72 -8.13 21.29
C MET A 212 -7.78 -6.81 20.53
N TRP A 213 -7.37 -6.77 19.24
CA TRP A 213 -7.43 -5.55 18.44
C TRP A 213 -8.85 -5.01 18.28
N GLU A 214 -9.89 -5.87 18.32
CA GLU A 214 -11.29 -5.45 18.19
C GLU A 214 -11.72 -4.50 19.31
N HIS A 215 -11.09 -4.62 20.47
CA HIS A 215 -11.38 -3.81 21.66
C HIS A 215 -10.47 -2.58 21.79
N ILE A 216 -9.44 -2.45 20.94
CA ILE A 216 -8.51 -1.32 20.96
C ILE A 216 -9.00 -0.25 19.99
N PRO A 217 -9.12 1.03 20.40
CA PRO A 217 -9.44 2.08 19.46
C PRO A 217 -8.42 2.13 18.31
N ALA A 218 -8.88 2.26 17.06
CA ALA A 218 -8.00 2.24 15.88
C ALA A 218 -6.86 3.28 15.95
N LYS A 219 -7.07 4.40 16.66
CA LYS A 219 -6.03 5.41 16.89
C LYS A 219 -4.91 4.91 17.80
N SER A 220 -5.25 4.17 18.85
CA SER A 220 -4.27 3.58 19.77
C SER A 220 -3.48 2.46 19.11
N LEU A 221 -4.16 1.59 18.37
CA LEU A 221 -3.53 0.53 17.59
C LEU A 221 -2.61 1.10 16.48
N ALA A 222 -3.02 2.21 15.86
CA ALA A 222 -2.17 2.91 14.87
C ALA A 222 -0.88 3.44 15.50
N GLU A 223 -0.93 3.91 16.74
CA GLU A 223 0.29 4.38 17.44
C GLU A 223 1.20 3.20 17.81
N GLU A 224 0.65 2.07 18.24
CA GLU A 224 1.42 0.85 18.49
C GLU A 224 2.13 0.35 17.21
N PHE A 225 1.39 0.29 16.09
CA PHE A 225 1.97 -0.07 14.79
C PHE A 225 3.01 0.95 14.32
N ARG A 226 2.78 2.23 14.59
CA ARG A 226 3.74 3.29 14.30
C ARG A 226 5.05 3.08 15.05
N GLN A 227 4.99 2.85 16.36
CA GLN A 227 6.18 2.61 17.20
C GLN A 227 6.93 1.36 16.73
N THR A 228 6.20 0.30 16.42
CA THR A 228 6.80 -0.94 15.89
C THR A 228 7.55 -0.69 14.59
N LEU A 229 6.93 -0.02 13.61
CA LEU A 229 7.57 0.24 12.32
C LEU A 229 8.73 1.23 12.43
N LEU A 230 8.63 2.23 13.33
CA LEU A 230 9.73 3.17 13.61
C LEU A 230 10.94 2.48 14.23
N ALA A 231 10.71 1.62 15.21
CA ALA A 231 11.79 0.87 15.87
C ALA A 231 12.57 -0.03 14.91
N LEU A 232 11.94 -0.45 13.81
CA LEU A 232 12.54 -1.25 12.74
C LEU A 232 13.15 -0.39 11.61
N THR A 233 12.87 0.93 11.62
CA THR A 233 13.30 1.83 10.55
C THR A 233 14.68 2.42 10.89
N GLU A 234 15.62 2.25 9.97
CA GLU A 234 16.93 2.89 10.02
C GLU A 234 16.99 4.00 8.95
N ASP A 235 17.26 5.25 9.37
CA ASP A 235 17.39 6.44 8.50
C ASP A 235 18.84 6.89 8.33
#